data_e63289cb89818cb904beeac57a2b4b25
#
_entry.id   e63289cb89818cb904beeac57a2b4b25
#
_cell.length_a   1.000
_cell.length_b   1.000
_cell.length_c   1.000
_cell.angle_alpha   90.00
_cell.angle_beta   90.00
_cell.angle_gamma   90.00
#
_symmetry.space_group_name_H-M   'P 1'
#
loop_
_entity.id
_entity.type
_entity.pdbx_description
1 polymer ?
#
loop_
_entity_poly.entity_id
_entity_poly.type
_entity_poly.pdbx_seq_one_letter_code
_entity_poly.pdbx_strand_id
1 'polypeptide(L)'
;MRYISLIFLALIIAALQGCVETVVATSAAGGVLVAEDRRTNSAMIDDEGIELKAQSRISENFKQYSNTIHVNITSYDRNVLITGEVPSEEVRSGIEKTVKDFQNVRSITNELVVAEPTSWGSRSNDALITSNVKSRFIEARKFQPNWVKVVTENKVVYLMGIVNHTEADDAAKIASTTSGVEKVVKVFEYTDETGTKISQ
;
A
#
# COMPACT_ATOMS: atom_id res chain seq x y z
N MET A 1 -26.81 -12.16 37.56
CA MET A 1 -25.70 -12.65 36.72
C MET A 1 -26.02 -12.68 35.21
N ARG A 2 -27.20 -13.11 34.78
CA ARG A 2 -27.57 -13.17 33.32
C ARG A 2 -27.57 -11.80 32.62
N TYR A 3 -27.97 -10.73 33.28
CA TYR A 3 -27.98 -9.37 32.68
C TYR A 3 -26.60 -8.73 32.58
N ILE A 4 -25.66 -9.06 33.47
CA ILE A 4 -24.27 -8.59 33.42
C ILE A 4 -23.56 -9.24 32.20
N SER A 5 -23.83 -10.51 31.94
CA SER A 5 -23.28 -11.22 30.77
C SER A 5 -23.81 -10.65 29.44
N LEU A 6 -25.07 -10.25 29.39
CA LEU A 6 -25.69 -9.61 28.22
C LEU A 6 -25.13 -8.21 27.96
N ILE A 7 -24.87 -7.42 29.02
CA ILE A 7 -24.25 -6.09 28.91
C ILE A 7 -22.80 -6.23 28.42
N PHE A 8 -22.03 -7.19 28.92
CA PHE A 8 -20.68 -7.46 28.48
C PHE A 8 -20.63 -7.91 27.00
N LEU A 9 -21.56 -8.76 26.58
CA LEU A 9 -21.67 -9.20 25.19
C LEU A 9 -22.03 -8.04 24.26
N ALA A 10 -22.94 -7.15 24.68
CA ALA A 10 -23.32 -5.95 23.92
C ALA A 10 -22.14 -4.95 23.79
N LEU A 11 -21.32 -4.81 24.83
CA LEU A 11 -20.12 -3.95 24.82
C LEU A 11 -19.03 -4.50 23.87
N ILE A 12 -18.88 -5.83 23.81
CA ILE A 12 -17.93 -6.48 22.89
C ILE A 12 -18.39 -6.32 21.44
N ILE A 13 -19.69 -6.43 21.17
CA ILE A 13 -20.23 -6.23 19.81
C ILE A 13 -20.11 -4.77 19.38
N ALA A 14 -20.27 -3.80 20.29
CA ALA A 14 -20.05 -2.39 19.99
C ALA A 14 -18.57 -2.04 19.73
N ALA A 15 -17.63 -2.76 20.35
CA ALA A 15 -16.20 -2.58 20.11
C ALA A 15 -15.71 -3.17 18.78
N LEU A 16 -16.45 -4.10 18.17
CA LEU A 16 -16.15 -4.70 16.87
C LEU A 16 -16.62 -3.86 15.66
N GLN A 17 -17.31 -2.76 15.88
CA GLN A 17 -17.75 -1.82 14.83
C GLN A 17 -16.66 -0.81 14.43
N GLY A 18 -15.47 -0.91 14.98
CA GLY A 18 -14.36 -0.06 14.65
C GLY A 18 -13.65 -0.52 13.39
N CYS A 19 -14.03 -0.02 12.25
CA CYS A 19 -13.27 0.25 11.02
C CYS A 19 -14.22 0.44 9.83
N VAL A 20 -15.29 1.22 10.05
CA VAL A 20 -15.87 1.95 8.92
C VAL A 20 -15.32 3.36 9.05
N GLU A 21 -14.39 3.73 8.19
CA GLU A 21 -13.99 5.12 8.01
C GLU A 21 -15.19 5.91 7.48
N THR A 22 -16.14 6.18 8.39
CA THR A 22 -17.15 7.17 8.15
C THR A 22 -16.48 8.53 8.37
N VAL A 23 -15.99 9.13 7.32
CA VAL A 23 -15.72 10.56 7.29
C VAL A 23 -17.06 11.26 7.43
N VAL A 24 -17.52 11.42 8.67
CA VAL A 24 -18.63 12.32 8.97
C VAL A 24 -18.07 13.73 8.94
N ALA A 25 -18.35 14.44 7.85
CA ALA A 25 -18.16 15.87 7.76
C ALA A 25 -19.01 16.55 8.82
N THR A 26 -18.46 16.81 10.00
CA THR A 26 -19.01 17.79 10.93
C THR A 26 -18.52 19.17 10.51
N SER A 27 -19.34 19.86 9.75
CA SER A 27 -19.23 21.28 9.48
C SER A 27 -19.48 22.07 10.77
N ALA A 28 -18.39 22.40 11.47
CA ALA A 28 -18.39 23.50 12.44
C ALA A 28 -17.00 24.12 12.41
N ALA A 29 -16.88 25.25 11.72
CA ALA A 29 -15.88 26.32 11.86
C ALA A 29 -14.43 25.89 12.19
N GLY A 30 -13.83 25.09 11.34
CA GLY A 30 -12.44 24.75 11.35
C GLY A 30 -12.19 23.93 10.09
N GLY A 31 -11.62 24.55 9.04
CA GLY A 31 -11.45 23.90 7.75
C GLY A 31 -10.75 22.54 7.90
N VAL A 32 -11.51 21.47 7.80
CA VAL A 32 -10.97 20.15 7.51
C VAL A 32 -10.49 20.28 6.07
N LEU A 33 -9.19 20.49 5.90
CA LEU A 33 -8.53 20.29 4.61
C LEU A 33 -8.70 18.80 4.30
N VAL A 34 -9.73 18.46 3.55
CA VAL A 34 -9.81 17.16 2.88
C VAL A 34 -8.59 17.15 1.96
N ALA A 35 -7.58 16.39 2.35
CA ALA A 35 -6.38 16.25 1.54
C ALA A 35 -6.80 15.66 0.20
N GLU A 36 -6.79 16.46 -0.84
CA GLU A 36 -7.20 16.08 -2.19
C GLU A 36 -6.27 14.96 -2.69
N ASP A 37 -6.85 13.79 -2.99
CA ASP A 37 -6.11 12.69 -3.61
C ASP A 37 -5.81 13.09 -5.07
N ARG A 38 -4.57 12.89 -5.50
CA ARG A 38 -4.13 13.20 -6.87
C ARG A 38 -4.62 12.20 -7.91
N ARG A 39 -5.19 11.06 -7.46
CA ARG A 39 -5.83 10.10 -8.35
C ARG A 39 -7.26 10.52 -8.65
N THR A 40 -7.77 10.11 -9.80
CA THR A 40 -9.20 10.22 -10.10
C THR A 40 -9.99 9.18 -9.31
N ASN A 41 -11.27 9.44 -9.04
CA ASN A 41 -12.14 8.46 -8.37
C ASN A 41 -12.19 7.12 -9.14
N SER A 42 -12.17 7.16 -10.49
CA SER A 42 -12.12 5.95 -11.30
C SER A 42 -10.82 5.17 -11.12
N ALA A 43 -9.68 5.86 -10.99
CA ALA A 43 -8.40 5.20 -10.74
C ALA A 43 -8.37 4.53 -9.36
N MET A 44 -8.96 5.15 -8.33
CA MET A 44 -9.07 4.54 -7.00
C MET A 44 -9.90 3.26 -7.01
N ILE A 45 -11.03 3.26 -7.73
CA ILE A 45 -11.88 2.06 -7.89
C ILE A 45 -11.15 0.97 -8.70
N ASP A 46 -10.45 1.37 -9.77
CA ASP A 46 -9.65 0.44 -10.57
C ASP A 46 -8.50 -0.18 -9.74
N ASP A 47 -7.82 0.62 -8.92
CA ASP A 47 -6.73 0.17 -8.05
C ASP A 47 -7.21 -0.93 -7.09
N GLU A 48 -8.32 -0.71 -6.39
CA GLU A 48 -8.91 -1.71 -5.50
C GLU A 48 -9.33 -2.97 -6.27
N GLY A 49 -9.96 -2.79 -7.43
CA GLY A 49 -10.37 -3.89 -8.31
C GLY A 49 -9.18 -4.71 -8.83
N ILE A 50 -8.05 -4.07 -9.15
CA ILE A 50 -6.82 -4.72 -9.57
C ILE A 50 -6.24 -5.54 -8.42
N GLU A 51 -6.09 -4.96 -7.22
CA GLU A 51 -5.54 -5.64 -6.03
C GLU A 51 -6.34 -6.90 -5.70
N LEU A 52 -7.67 -6.80 -5.59
CA LEU A 52 -8.55 -7.92 -5.27
C LEU A 52 -8.52 -9.03 -6.33
N LYS A 53 -8.64 -8.67 -7.62
CA LYS A 53 -8.62 -9.64 -8.72
C LYS A 53 -7.26 -10.34 -8.83
N ALA A 54 -6.17 -9.58 -8.68
CA ALA A 54 -4.83 -10.14 -8.75
C ALA A 54 -4.58 -11.13 -7.61
N GLN A 55 -4.93 -10.76 -6.37
CA GLN A 55 -4.80 -11.64 -5.22
C GLN A 55 -5.59 -12.95 -5.39
N SER A 56 -6.85 -12.86 -5.86
CA SER A 56 -7.68 -14.05 -6.13
C SER A 56 -7.07 -14.92 -7.23
N ARG A 57 -6.68 -14.33 -8.36
CA ARG A 57 -6.15 -15.07 -9.50
C ARG A 57 -4.80 -15.72 -9.21
N ILE A 58 -3.93 -15.05 -8.44
CA ILE A 58 -2.66 -15.61 -8.00
C ILE A 58 -2.91 -16.78 -7.06
N SER A 59 -3.82 -16.65 -6.10
CA SER A 59 -4.19 -17.71 -5.18
C SER A 59 -4.75 -18.95 -5.90
N GLU A 60 -5.49 -18.77 -6.97
CA GLU A 60 -6.03 -19.86 -7.80
C GLU A 60 -4.96 -20.53 -8.66
N ASN A 61 -4.21 -19.72 -9.43
CA ASN A 61 -3.26 -20.23 -10.42
C ASN A 61 -2.01 -20.85 -9.79
N PHE A 62 -1.62 -20.39 -8.59
CA PHE A 62 -0.42 -20.83 -7.87
C PHE A 62 -0.75 -21.58 -6.57
N LYS A 63 -1.92 -22.19 -6.49
CA LYS A 63 -2.40 -22.91 -5.30
C LYS A 63 -1.41 -23.99 -4.81
N GLN A 64 -0.69 -24.67 -5.72
CA GLN A 64 0.34 -25.65 -5.38
C GLN A 64 1.54 -25.05 -4.63
N TYR A 65 1.74 -23.73 -4.73
CA TYR A 65 2.81 -23.01 -4.04
C TYR A 65 2.33 -22.24 -2.80
N SER A 66 1.09 -22.44 -2.35
CA SER A 66 0.46 -21.64 -1.27
C SER A 66 1.28 -21.56 0.03
N ASN A 67 2.13 -22.55 0.30
CA ASN A 67 3.00 -22.58 1.48
C ASN A 67 4.40 -22.03 1.23
N THR A 68 4.75 -21.76 -0.02
CA THR A 68 6.10 -21.35 -0.45
C THR A 68 6.12 -20.02 -1.17
N ILE A 69 4.99 -19.36 -1.29
CA ILE A 69 4.88 -18.00 -1.81
C ILE A 69 4.34 -17.05 -0.75
N HIS A 70 4.85 -15.85 -0.75
CA HIS A 70 4.28 -14.69 -0.10
C HIS A 70 4.25 -13.57 -1.13
N VAL A 71 3.07 -13.14 -1.56
CA VAL A 71 2.90 -12.16 -2.63
C VAL A 71 1.91 -11.10 -2.20
N ASN A 72 2.36 -9.85 -2.24
CA ASN A 72 1.56 -8.66 -2.04
C ASN A 72 1.41 -7.90 -3.35
N ILE A 73 0.19 -7.49 -3.64
CA ILE A 73 -0.15 -6.65 -4.79
C ILE A 73 -0.61 -5.31 -4.27
N THR A 74 0.01 -4.25 -4.76
CA THR A 74 -0.38 -2.88 -4.45
C THR A 74 -0.56 -2.12 -5.75
N SER A 75 -1.69 -1.46 -5.93
CA SER A 75 -1.96 -0.60 -7.07
C SER A 75 -2.08 0.86 -6.63
N TYR A 76 -1.54 1.76 -7.45
CA TYR A 76 -1.68 3.20 -7.28
C TYR A 76 -1.73 3.86 -8.67
N ASP A 77 -2.84 4.48 -8.99
CA ASP A 77 -3.15 5.02 -10.32
C ASP A 77 -2.93 3.99 -11.45
N ARG A 78 -3.34 2.72 -11.20
CA ARG A 78 -3.21 1.57 -12.10
C ARG A 78 -1.75 1.14 -12.38
N ASN A 79 -0.78 1.70 -11.67
CA ASN A 79 0.59 1.19 -11.62
C ASN A 79 0.68 0.16 -10.50
N VAL A 80 1.05 -1.06 -10.85
CA VAL A 80 1.04 -2.20 -9.94
C VAL A 80 2.45 -2.50 -9.45
N LEU A 81 2.60 -2.55 -8.15
CA LEU A 81 3.78 -3.06 -7.47
C LEU A 81 3.50 -4.48 -6.98
N ILE A 82 4.38 -5.40 -7.30
CA ILE A 82 4.33 -6.79 -6.83
C ILE A 82 5.53 -7.01 -5.93
N THR A 83 5.31 -7.34 -4.64
CA THR A 83 6.36 -7.59 -3.66
C THR A 83 6.18 -8.93 -2.97
N GLY A 84 7.21 -9.41 -2.31
CA GLY A 84 7.21 -10.65 -1.54
C GLY A 84 8.20 -11.69 -2.05
N GLU A 85 8.00 -12.96 -1.70
CA GLU A 85 8.91 -14.06 -1.97
C GLU A 85 8.22 -15.17 -2.77
N VAL A 86 8.98 -15.78 -3.68
CA VAL A 86 8.56 -16.90 -4.53
C VAL A 86 9.66 -17.93 -4.66
N PRO A 87 9.33 -19.22 -4.91
CA PRO A 87 10.32 -20.30 -4.93
C PRO A 87 11.19 -20.35 -6.20
N SER A 88 10.81 -19.67 -7.28
CA SER A 88 11.57 -19.72 -8.55
C SER A 88 11.26 -18.54 -9.46
N GLU A 89 12.16 -18.27 -10.40
CA GLU A 89 11.97 -17.28 -11.48
C GLU A 89 10.78 -17.61 -12.40
N GLU A 90 10.47 -18.89 -12.56
CA GLU A 90 9.29 -19.31 -13.31
C GLU A 90 7.99 -18.84 -12.64
N VAL A 91 7.89 -19.03 -11.32
CA VAL A 91 6.74 -18.55 -10.53
C VAL A 91 6.68 -17.02 -10.54
N ARG A 92 7.84 -16.35 -10.38
CA ARG A 92 7.94 -14.88 -10.47
C ARG A 92 7.38 -14.34 -11.79
N SER A 93 7.84 -14.88 -12.91
CA SER A 93 7.42 -14.49 -14.25
C SER A 93 5.95 -14.84 -14.51
N GLY A 94 5.49 -15.99 -14.00
CA GLY A 94 4.10 -16.42 -14.10
C GLY A 94 3.13 -15.49 -13.37
N ILE A 95 3.51 -15.01 -12.18
CA ILE A 95 2.72 -14.04 -11.41
C ILE A 95 2.65 -12.70 -12.16
N GLU A 96 3.78 -12.18 -12.64
CA GLU A 96 3.82 -10.96 -13.43
C GLU A 96 2.90 -11.04 -14.66
N LYS A 97 2.99 -12.15 -15.41
CA LYS A 97 2.13 -12.39 -16.56
C LYS A 97 0.64 -12.40 -16.18
N THR A 98 0.29 -13.05 -15.06
CA THR A 98 -1.08 -13.08 -14.56
C THR A 98 -1.63 -11.68 -14.28
N VAL A 99 -0.82 -10.79 -13.71
CA VAL A 99 -1.20 -9.41 -13.42
C VAL A 99 -1.26 -8.56 -14.69
N LYS A 100 -0.36 -8.79 -15.64
CA LYS A 100 -0.30 -8.06 -16.90
C LYS A 100 -1.55 -8.26 -17.76
N ASP A 101 -2.22 -9.39 -17.63
CA ASP A 101 -3.42 -9.71 -18.39
C ASP A 101 -4.68 -8.98 -17.90
N PHE A 102 -4.60 -8.22 -16.80
CA PHE A 102 -5.74 -7.43 -16.31
C PHE A 102 -5.93 -6.15 -17.12
N GLN A 103 -7.19 -5.90 -17.45
CA GLN A 103 -7.58 -4.60 -18.02
C GLN A 103 -7.29 -3.49 -17.01
N ASN A 104 -6.94 -2.33 -17.48
CA ASN A 104 -6.65 -1.13 -16.71
C ASN A 104 -5.31 -1.14 -15.96
N VAL A 105 -4.47 -2.17 -16.02
CA VAL A 105 -3.08 -2.11 -15.55
C VAL A 105 -2.25 -1.29 -16.54
N ARG A 106 -1.62 -0.21 -16.05
CA ARG A 106 -0.79 0.69 -16.88
C ARG A 106 0.67 0.24 -16.91
N SER A 107 1.21 -0.11 -15.73
CA SER A 107 2.58 -0.58 -15.60
C SER A 107 2.70 -1.58 -14.45
N ILE A 108 3.77 -2.37 -14.47
CA ILE A 108 4.09 -3.32 -13.40
C ILE A 108 5.54 -3.11 -12.98
N THR A 109 5.74 -2.95 -11.68
CA THR A 109 7.03 -3.03 -11.01
C THR A 109 7.08 -4.34 -10.25
N ASN A 110 7.84 -5.31 -10.77
CA ASN A 110 7.97 -6.64 -10.16
C ASN A 110 9.23 -6.70 -9.29
N GLU A 111 9.03 -6.59 -7.98
CA GLU A 111 10.05 -6.65 -6.93
C GLU A 111 9.98 -7.96 -6.13
N LEU A 112 9.38 -9.02 -6.71
CA LEU A 112 9.42 -10.36 -6.12
C LEU A 112 10.86 -10.87 -6.03
N VAL A 113 11.19 -11.49 -4.92
CA VAL A 113 12.48 -12.10 -4.67
C VAL A 113 12.36 -13.62 -4.69
N VAL A 114 13.30 -14.31 -5.33
CA VAL A 114 13.36 -15.77 -5.26
C VAL A 114 14.01 -16.17 -3.93
N ALA A 115 13.18 -16.51 -2.96
CA ALA A 115 13.56 -16.85 -1.59
C ALA A 115 12.42 -17.60 -0.89
N GLU A 116 12.73 -18.17 0.28
CA GLU A 116 11.70 -18.66 1.20
C GLU A 116 10.88 -17.50 1.77
N PRO A 117 9.57 -17.72 2.03
CA PRO A 117 8.71 -16.69 2.58
C PRO A 117 9.21 -16.16 3.93
N THR A 118 9.18 -14.85 4.09
CA THR A 118 9.53 -14.18 5.35
C THR A 118 8.63 -14.63 6.50
N SER A 119 9.19 -14.63 7.72
CA SER A 119 8.48 -15.00 8.93
C SER A 119 7.39 -13.98 9.30
N TRP A 120 6.40 -14.40 10.09
CA TRP A 120 5.39 -13.50 10.66
C TRP A 120 6.01 -12.35 11.48
N GLY A 121 7.14 -12.61 12.18
CA GLY A 121 7.88 -11.59 12.92
C GLY A 121 8.46 -10.53 11.99
N SER A 122 9.02 -10.92 10.84
CA SER A 122 9.52 -10.00 9.82
C SER A 122 8.40 -9.11 9.28
N ARG A 123 7.27 -9.69 8.90
CA ARG A 123 6.10 -8.96 8.38
C ARG A 123 5.51 -7.97 9.40
N SER A 124 5.47 -8.37 10.69
CA SER A 124 5.05 -7.47 11.77
C SER A 124 6.00 -6.29 11.92
N ASN A 125 7.31 -6.52 11.77
CA ASN A 125 8.31 -5.46 11.78
C ASN A 125 8.14 -4.52 10.57
N ASP A 126 7.86 -5.05 9.37
CA ASP A 126 7.60 -4.26 8.17
C ASP A 126 6.35 -3.36 8.33
N ALA A 127 5.30 -3.87 8.99
CA ALA A 127 4.13 -3.06 9.33
C ALA A 127 4.47 -1.91 10.29
N LEU A 128 5.36 -2.13 11.27
CA LEU A 128 5.86 -1.08 12.16
C LEU A 128 6.70 -0.04 11.41
N ILE A 129 7.59 -0.47 10.51
CA ILE A 129 8.39 0.42 9.66
C ILE A 129 7.46 1.29 8.81
N THR A 130 6.45 0.69 8.14
CA THR A 130 5.44 1.42 7.37
C THR A 130 4.74 2.49 8.20
N SER A 131 4.31 2.14 9.42
CA SER A 131 3.66 3.06 10.35
C SER A 131 4.58 4.22 10.74
N ASN A 132 5.85 3.92 11.06
CA ASN A 132 6.84 4.93 11.43
C ASN A 132 7.14 5.89 10.26
N VAL A 133 7.28 5.39 9.03
CA VAL A 133 7.47 6.23 7.84
C VAL A 133 6.28 7.16 7.65
N LYS A 134 5.04 6.64 7.73
CA LYS A 134 3.82 7.45 7.60
C LYS A 134 3.71 8.51 8.69
N SER A 135 4.01 8.20 9.95
CA SER A 135 4.04 9.19 11.04
C SER A 135 5.04 10.31 10.76
N ARG A 136 6.23 9.97 10.27
CA ARG A 136 7.24 10.98 9.93
C ARG A 136 6.85 11.84 8.72
N PHE A 137 6.08 11.32 7.76
CA PHE A 137 5.51 12.13 6.69
C PHE A 137 4.55 13.20 7.24
N ILE A 138 3.69 12.81 8.20
CA ILE A 138 2.77 13.75 8.87
C ILE A 138 3.54 14.82 9.65
N GLU A 139 4.56 14.43 10.39
CA GLU A 139 5.39 15.34 11.21
C GLU A 139 6.21 16.32 10.38
N ALA A 140 6.76 15.85 9.27
CA ALA A 140 7.64 16.64 8.40
C ALA A 140 6.90 17.78 7.66
N ARG A 141 5.61 17.61 7.36
CA ARG A 141 4.76 18.62 6.68
C ARG A 141 5.35 19.13 5.36
N LYS A 142 6.07 18.28 4.64
CA LYS A 142 6.75 18.63 3.38
C LYS A 142 5.84 18.49 2.16
N PHE A 143 4.90 17.57 2.24
CA PHE A 143 3.89 17.25 1.24
C PHE A 143 2.66 16.66 1.95
N GLN A 144 1.57 16.45 1.23
CA GLN A 144 0.40 15.78 1.81
C GLN A 144 0.67 14.28 1.94
N PRO A 145 0.60 13.70 3.15
CA PRO A 145 0.96 12.30 3.38
C PRO A 145 0.19 11.28 2.54
N ASN A 146 -1.04 11.59 2.14
CA ASN A 146 -1.90 10.74 1.30
C ASN A 146 -1.49 10.70 -0.18
N TRP A 147 -0.59 11.58 -0.63
CA TRP A 147 -0.05 11.53 -1.99
C TRP A 147 0.98 10.43 -2.19
N VAL A 148 1.49 9.85 -1.08
CA VAL A 148 2.51 8.81 -1.10
C VAL A 148 2.01 7.57 -0.38
N LYS A 149 1.77 6.49 -1.13
CA LYS A 149 1.48 5.16 -0.59
C LYS A 149 2.79 4.49 -0.21
N VAL A 150 2.88 4.03 1.03
CA VAL A 150 4.08 3.37 1.60
C VAL A 150 3.81 1.89 1.72
N VAL A 151 4.66 1.08 1.12
CA VAL A 151 4.67 -0.38 1.24
C VAL A 151 6.05 -0.79 1.76
N THR A 152 6.10 -1.68 2.75
CA THR A 152 7.36 -2.23 3.24
C THR A 152 7.34 -3.74 3.10
N GLU A 153 8.38 -4.28 2.48
CA GLU A 153 8.61 -5.72 2.35
C GLU A 153 10.07 -6.01 2.67
N ASN A 154 10.30 -6.87 3.66
CA ASN A 154 11.64 -7.25 4.12
C ASN A 154 12.58 -6.05 4.34
N LYS A 155 12.09 -5.01 5.08
CA LYS A 155 12.76 -3.73 5.39
C LYS A 155 13.08 -2.84 4.17
N VAL A 156 12.64 -3.22 2.98
CA VAL A 156 12.68 -2.37 1.78
C VAL A 156 11.38 -1.58 1.72
N VAL A 157 11.49 -0.26 1.72
CA VAL A 157 10.35 0.65 1.63
C VAL A 157 10.15 1.06 0.17
N TYR A 158 8.98 0.76 -0.35
CA TYR A 158 8.53 1.18 -1.67
C TYR A 158 7.60 2.37 -1.52
N LEU A 159 7.87 3.44 -2.25
CA LEU A 159 7.09 4.67 -2.25
C LEU A 159 6.39 4.82 -3.60
N MET A 160 5.06 4.71 -3.61
CA MET A 160 4.24 4.92 -4.79
C MET A 160 3.48 6.24 -4.65
N GLY A 161 3.21 6.93 -5.73
CA GLY A 161 2.49 8.21 -5.66
C GLY A 161 2.57 8.98 -6.96
N ILE A 162 1.76 10.04 -7.03
CA ILE A 162 1.81 11.05 -8.09
C ILE A 162 2.40 12.31 -7.43
N VAL A 163 3.68 12.59 -7.68
CA VAL A 163 4.45 13.61 -6.97
C VAL A 163 5.37 14.39 -7.90
N ASN A 164 5.76 15.61 -7.52
CA ASN A 164 6.85 16.29 -8.19
C ASN A 164 8.22 15.79 -7.66
N HIS A 165 9.30 16.21 -8.29
CA HIS A 165 10.65 15.76 -7.92
C HIS A 165 11.04 16.14 -6.50
N THR A 166 10.66 17.33 -6.03
CA THR A 166 10.95 17.80 -4.67
C THR A 166 10.23 16.97 -3.62
N GLU A 167 8.95 16.69 -3.83
CA GLU A 167 8.15 15.82 -2.96
C GLU A 167 8.69 14.38 -2.92
N ALA A 168 9.08 13.85 -4.09
CA ALA A 168 9.69 12.52 -4.21
C ALA A 168 11.00 12.41 -3.42
N ASP A 169 11.86 13.44 -3.49
CA ASP A 169 13.13 13.48 -2.78
C ASP A 169 12.94 13.65 -1.27
N ASP A 170 12.03 14.52 -0.84
CA ASP A 170 11.66 14.67 0.56
C ASP A 170 11.09 13.35 1.14
N ALA A 171 10.16 12.69 0.43
CA ALA A 171 9.60 11.42 0.85
C ALA A 171 10.67 10.33 0.98
N ALA A 172 11.54 10.20 -0.03
CA ALA A 172 12.61 9.22 -0.01
C ALA A 172 13.63 9.48 1.11
N LYS A 173 13.98 10.76 1.37
CA LYS A 173 14.87 11.15 2.46
C LYS A 173 14.29 10.83 3.82
N ILE A 174 13.00 11.13 4.04
CA ILE A 174 12.32 10.81 5.31
C ILE A 174 12.28 9.30 5.52
N ALA A 175 11.90 8.54 4.49
CA ALA A 175 11.83 7.08 4.56
C ALA A 175 13.21 6.46 4.84
N SER A 176 14.26 6.87 4.11
CA SER A 176 15.62 6.31 4.25
C SER A 176 16.26 6.55 5.62
N THR A 177 15.82 7.57 6.33
CA THR A 177 16.30 7.90 7.69
C THR A 177 15.39 7.35 8.79
N THR A 178 14.37 6.57 8.45
CA THR A 178 13.49 5.92 9.42
C THR A 178 14.14 4.63 9.94
N SER A 179 14.07 4.45 11.25
CA SER A 179 14.66 3.26 11.89
C SER A 179 14.07 1.96 11.34
N GLY A 180 14.92 1.01 11.04
CA GLY A 180 14.55 -0.29 10.47
C GLY A 180 14.50 -0.34 8.94
N VAL A 181 14.57 0.80 8.24
CA VAL A 181 14.62 0.84 6.78
C VAL A 181 16.04 0.53 6.29
N GLU A 182 16.16 -0.47 5.42
CA GLU A 182 17.44 -0.84 4.80
C GLU A 182 17.59 -0.26 3.38
N LYS A 183 16.47 -0.15 2.64
CA LYS A 183 16.46 0.37 1.27
C LYS A 183 15.15 1.12 1.01
N VAL A 184 15.22 2.13 0.14
CA VAL A 184 14.04 2.83 -0.40
C VAL A 184 14.01 2.72 -1.91
N VAL A 185 12.86 2.33 -2.45
CA VAL A 185 12.59 2.23 -3.88
C VAL A 185 11.51 3.24 -4.24
N LYS A 186 11.79 4.12 -5.19
CA LYS A 186 10.85 5.09 -5.72
C LYS A 186 10.06 4.46 -6.87
N VAL A 187 8.75 4.32 -6.72
CA VAL A 187 7.82 3.84 -7.74
C VAL A 187 6.81 4.97 -8.01
N PHE A 188 7.33 6.13 -8.31
CA PHE A 188 6.55 7.35 -8.48
C PHE A 188 6.15 7.59 -9.93
N GLU A 189 5.00 8.20 -10.11
CA GLU A 189 4.61 8.92 -11.29
C GLU A 189 4.89 10.40 -11.05
N TYR A 190 5.55 11.07 -11.99
CA TYR A 190 5.99 12.43 -11.79
C TYR A 190 5.03 13.46 -12.39
N THR A 191 4.90 14.58 -11.69
CA THR A 191 4.21 15.79 -12.17
C THR A 191 5.20 16.94 -12.27
N ASP A 192 4.81 17.97 -13.02
CA ASP A 192 5.44 19.27 -12.92
C ASP A 192 5.05 19.99 -11.62
N GLU A 193 5.58 21.18 -11.39
CA GLU A 193 5.30 22.01 -10.21
C GLU A 193 3.82 22.45 -10.13
N THR A 194 3.07 22.36 -11.22
CA THR A 194 1.63 22.68 -11.25
C THR A 194 0.74 21.49 -10.98
N GLY A 195 1.31 20.28 -10.80
CA GLY A 195 0.59 19.04 -10.58
C GLY A 195 0.14 18.34 -11.86
N THR A 196 0.58 18.83 -13.04
CA THR A 196 0.29 18.17 -14.33
C THR A 196 1.25 16.99 -14.53
N LYS A 197 0.72 15.81 -14.88
CA LYS A 197 1.54 14.60 -15.13
C LYS A 197 2.49 14.82 -16.30
N ILE A 198 3.75 14.46 -16.09
CA ILE A 198 4.79 14.47 -17.13
C ILE A 198 4.83 13.08 -17.74
N SER A 199 4.58 12.97 -19.07
CA SER A 199 4.80 11.70 -19.79
C SER A 199 6.29 11.37 -19.80
N GLN A 200 6.66 10.22 -19.26
CA GLN A 200 8.02 9.67 -19.38
C GLN A 200 8.18 8.93 -20.70
#